data_84ada71a328d3aa84541bd42e51bf6d0
#
_entry.id   84ada71a328d3aa84541bd42e51bf6d0
#
_cell.length_a   1.000
_cell.length_b   1.000
_cell.length_c   1.000
_cell.angle_alpha   90.00
_cell.angle_beta   90.00
_cell.angle_gamma   90.00
#
_symmetry.space_group_name_H-M   'P 1'
#
loop_
_entity.id
_entity.type
_entity.pdbx_description
1 polymer ?
#
loop_
_entity_poly.entity_id
_entity_poly.type
_entity_poly.pdbx_seq_one_letter_code
_entity_poly.pdbx_strand_id
1 'polypeptide(L)'
;TMYYGKRLRIVFSLMLCLLCLPSAQAADEDLRVQHLGNGHSQVRVQPVSNYLLLPVQEDAPPTKVSMTIANQEAKSLDVRLARERVDYFVPVALQEAAGKAVVFQMTAPQQAVCWEKMRLSDQFDTSNRERWRPTYHFSPAYGWMNDPNGMVYKEGEYHLFYQHNPYGSMWGNMHWGHAVSRDLAHWEHLPVALAPDALGAIFSGSCVVDAENTAGFGKGAIVAFYT
;
A
#
# COMPACT_ATOMS: atom_id res chain seq x y z
N THR A 1 -87.99 -0.65 -29.68
CA THR A 1 -87.54 -0.36 -28.32
C THR A 1 -86.16 -1.03 -28.14
N MET A 2 -85.10 -0.22 -28.16
CA MET A 2 -83.73 -0.67 -28.07
C MET A 2 -83.27 -0.62 -26.61
N TYR A 3 -82.72 -1.71 -26.09
CA TYR A 3 -82.04 -1.77 -24.83
C TYR A 3 -80.51 -1.76 -25.05
N TYR A 4 -79.84 -0.71 -24.60
CA TYR A 4 -78.38 -0.60 -24.57
C TYR A 4 -77.85 -1.13 -23.25
N GLY A 5 -77.16 -2.23 -23.27
CA GLY A 5 -76.42 -2.77 -22.09
C GLY A 5 -75.03 -2.17 -22.00
N LYS A 6 -74.72 -1.40 -20.89
CA LYS A 6 -73.39 -0.93 -20.57
C LYS A 6 -72.57 -2.04 -19.93
N ARG A 7 -71.50 -2.46 -20.62
CA ARG A 7 -70.47 -3.36 -20.03
C ARG A 7 -69.49 -2.55 -19.18
N LEU A 8 -69.50 -2.83 -17.89
CA LEU A 8 -68.52 -2.33 -16.95
C LEU A 8 -67.21 -3.08 -17.11
N ARG A 9 -66.14 -2.40 -17.57
CA ARG A 9 -64.77 -2.98 -17.59
C ARG A 9 -64.12 -2.64 -16.30
N ILE A 10 -63.90 -3.66 -15.44
CA ILE A 10 -63.07 -3.57 -14.24
C ILE A 10 -61.62 -3.71 -14.69
N VAL A 11 -60.84 -2.63 -14.60
CA VAL A 11 -59.40 -2.65 -14.84
C VAL A 11 -58.72 -2.98 -13.48
N PHE A 12 -58.22 -4.21 -13.38
CA PHE A 12 -57.36 -4.58 -12.27
C PHE A 12 -55.98 -3.96 -12.53
N SER A 13 -55.65 -2.89 -11.77
CA SER A 13 -54.31 -2.34 -11.74
C SER A 13 -53.48 -3.21 -10.82
N LEU A 14 -52.61 -4.05 -11.39
CA LEU A 14 -51.58 -4.76 -10.64
C LEU A 14 -50.52 -3.74 -10.24
N MET A 15 -50.56 -3.31 -9.00
CA MET A 15 -49.49 -2.50 -8.37
C MET A 15 -48.33 -3.45 -8.07
N LEU A 16 -47.35 -3.49 -8.97
CA LEU A 16 -46.09 -4.24 -8.77
C LEU A 16 -45.29 -3.49 -7.74
N CYS A 17 -45.35 -3.90 -6.46
CA CYS A 17 -44.42 -3.49 -5.43
C CYS A 17 -43.02 -4.05 -5.79
N LEU A 18 -42.19 -3.24 -6.43
CA LEU A 18 -40.74 -3.49 -6.43
C LEU A 18 -40.24 -3.38 -5.00
N LEU A 19 -40.11 -4.52 -4.34
CA LEU A 19 -39.26 -4.64 -3.14
C LEU A 19 -37.84 -4.29 -3.59
N CYS A 20 -37.41 -3.07 -3.29
CA CYS A 20 -35.98 -2.74 -3.26
C CYS A 20 -35.33 -3.63 -2.17
N LEU A 21 -34.84 -4.79 -2.60
CA LEU A 21 -33.86 -5.51 -1.81
C LEU A 21 -32.63 -4.59 -1.73
N PRO A 22 -32.09 -4.35 -0.51
CA PRO A 22 -30.81 -3.65 -0.43
C PRO A 22 -29.84 -4.45 -1.28
N SER A 23 -29.24 -3.79 -2.25
CA SER A 23 -28.10 -4.36 -2.99
C SER A 23 -27.07 -4.78 -1.97
N ALA A 24 -26.92 -6.07 -1.75
CA ALA A 24 -25.72 -6.59 -1.12
C ALA A 24 -24.58 -5.98 -1.94
N GLN A 25 -23.80 -5.12 -1.29
CA GLN A 25 -22.58 -4.57 -1.85
C GLN A 25 -21.80 -5.78 -2.35
N ALA A 26 -21.59 -5.90 -3.66
CA ALA A 26 -20.78 -6.95 -4.24
C ALA A 26 -19.45 -6.87 -3.49
N ALA A 27 -19.12 -7.91 -2.73
CA ALA A 27 -17.81 -8.03 -2.12
C ALA A 27 -16.83 -7.85 -3.27
N ASP A 28 -15.89 -6.93 -3.13
CA ASP A 28 -14.88 -6.63 -4.15
C ASP A 28 -14.25 -7.98 -4.53
N GLU A 29 -14.53 -8.50 -5.73
CA GLU A 29 -14.07 -9.82 -6.15
C GLU A 29 -12.54 -9.89 -6.13
N ASP A 30 -11.90 -8.73 -6.21
CA ASP A 30 -10.47 -8.56 -6.28
C ASP A 30 -9.78 -8.49 -4.91
N LEU A 31 -10.55 -8.34 -3.81
CA LEU A 31 -10.05 -8.38 -2.43
C LEU A 31 -10.96 -9.24 -1.55
N ARG A 32 -10.45 -10.39 -1.12
CA ARG A 32 -11.22 -11.34 -0.30
C ARG A 32 -10.51 -11.60 1.02
N VAL A 33 -11.22 -11.40 2.11
CA VAL A 33 -10.77 -11.71 3.47
C VAL A 33 -11.38 -13.03 3.91
N GLN A 34 -10.53 -13.95 4.40
CA GLN A 34 -10.91 -15.22 4.99
C GLN A 34 -10.34 -15.32 6.40
N HIS A 35 -11.20 -15.40 7.40
CA HIS A 35 -10.80 -15.65 8.78
C HIS A 35 -10.55 -17.15 9.00
N LEU A 36 -9.36 -17.49 9.51
CA LEU A 36 -8.89 -18.86 9.71
C LEU A 36 -9.02 -19.33 11.18
N GLY A 37 -9.43 -18.43 12.08
CA GLY A 37 -9.51 -18.66 13.52
C GLY A 37 -8.28 -18.17 14.28
N ASN A 38 -8.39 -18.09 15.62
CA ASN A 38 -7.33 -17.62 16.53
C ASN A 38 -6.72 -16.25 16.13
N GLY A 39 -7.53 -15.36 15.55
CA GLY A 39 -7.09 -14.05 15.06
C GLY A 39 -6.33 -14.09 13.72
N HIS A 40 -6.00 -15.26 13.19
CA HIS A 40 -5.35 -15.39 11.90
C HIS A 40 -6.35 -15.19 10.76
N SER A 41 -5.92 -14.47 9.74
CA SER A 41 -6.70 -14.21 8.53
C SER A 41 -5.81 -14.25 7.29
N GLN A 42 -6.41 -14.69 6.21
CA GLN A 42 -5.82 -14.64 4.88
C GLN A 42 -6.57 -13.60 4.06
N VAL A 43 -5.83 -12.70 3.43
CA VAL A 43 -6.38 -11.73 2.47
C VAL A 43 -5.82 -12.08 1.10
N ARG A 44 -6.70 -12.44 0.19
CA ARG A 44 -6.37 -12.71 -1.21
C ARG A 44 -6.69 -11.48 -2.05
N VAL A 45 -5.72 -11.01 -2.79
CA VAL A 45 -5.81 -9.85 -3.65
C VAL A 45 -5.54 -10.28 -5.09
N GLN A 46 -6.46 -9.90 -6.00
CA GLN A 46 -6.17 -9.87 -7.43
C GLN A 46 -5.65 -8.46 -7.73
N PRO A 47 -4.38 -8.29 -8.15
CA PRO A 47 -3.76 -6.98 -8.25
C PRO A 47 -4.20 -6.24 -9.52
N VAL A 48 -5.43 -5.73 -9.50
CA VAL A 48 -6.02 -4.86 -10.55
C VAL A 48 -5.65 -3.40 -10.34
N SER A 49 -5.08 -3.08 -9.17
CA SER A 49 -4.66 -1.73 -8.77
C SER A 49 -3.19 -1.72 -8.33
N ASN A 50 -2.61 -0.52 -8.22
CA ASN A 50 -1.19 -0.33 -7.88
C ASN A 50 -0.87 -0.66 -6.42
N TYR A 51 -1.83 -0.49 -5.51
CA TYR A 51 -1.62 -0.62 -4.07
C TYR A 51 -2.74 -1.38 -3.38
N LEU A 52 -2.37 -2.14 -2.34
CA LEU A 52 -3.26 -2.47 -1.24
C LEU A 52 -3.02 -1.44 -0.13
N LEU A 53 -4.05 -0.69 0.24
CA LEU A 53 -4.00 0.27 1.34
C LEU A 53 -4.37 -0.44 2.64
N LEU A 54 -3.41 -0.55 3.57
CA LEU A 54 -3.63 -1.10 4.89
C LEU A 54 -3.97 0.01 5.88
N PRO A 55 -5.10 -0.09 6.60
CA PRO A 55 -5.49 0.88 7.62
C PRO A 55 -4.68 0.67 8.90
N VAL A 56 -4.11 1.74 9.42
CA VAL A 56 -3.25 1.76 10.60
C VAL A 56 -3.93 2.45 11.77
N GLN A 57 -3.73 1.89 12.96
CA GLN A 57 -4.03 2.52 14.24
C GLN A 57 -2.72 2.63 15.03
N GLU A 58 -2.30 3.84 15.34
CA GLU A 58 -0.96 4.16 15.84
C GLU A 58 -0.61 3.48 17.17
N ASP A 59 -1.58 3.32 18.04
CA ASP A 59 -1.44 2.66 19.35
C ASP A 59 -1.77 1.16 19.34
N ALA A 60 -2.09 0.59 18.17
CA ALA A 60 -2.28 -0.86 18.07
C ALA A 60 -0.93 -1.61 18.16
N PRO A 61 -0.90 -2.83 18.68
CA PRO A 61 0.30 -3.64 18.65
C PRO A 61 0.74 -3.95 17.21
N PRO A 62 2.06 -4.03 16.95
CA PRO A 62 2.57 -4.41 15.64
C PRO A 62 2.13 -5.81 15.26
N THR A 63 1.80 -5.99 14.02
CA THR A 63 1.39 -7.26 13.40
C THR A 63 2.33 -7.57 12.26
N LYS A 64 2.87 -8.78 12.25
CA LYS A 64 3.61 -9.28 11.09
C LYS A 64 2.63 -9.67 9.99
N VAL A 65 2.81 -9.07 8.83
CA VAL A 65 2.08 -9.40 7.61
C VAL A 65 3.03 -10.12 6.67
N SER A 66 2.67 -11.33 6.29
CA SER A 66 3.40 -12.10 5.27
C SER A 66 2.70 -11.94 3.93
N MET A 67 3.44 -11.56 2.89
CA MET A 67 2.96 -11.38 1.52
C MET A 67 3.62 -12.39 0.60
N THR A 68 2.82 -13.16 -0.12
CA THR A 68 3.28 -14.17 -1.09
C THR A 68 2.70 -13.87 -2.47
N ILE A 69 3.54 -13.82 -3.50
CA ILE A 69 3.13 -13.64 -4.89
C ILE A 69 3.33 -14.98 -5.62
N ALA A 70 2.24 -15.62 -6.01
CA ALA A 70 2.26 -16.94 -6.66
C ALA A 70 3.11 -17.95 -5.85
N ASN A 71 4.21 -18.45 -6.42
CA ASN A 71 5.12 -19.41 -5.79
C ASN A 71 6.44 -18.79 -5.34
N GLN A 72 6.50 -17.45 -5.21
CA GLN A 72 7.69 -16.76 -4.73
C GLN A 72 7.85 -16.92 -3.22
N GLU A 73 9.06 -16.70 -2.71
CA GLU A 73 9.30 -16.61 -1.28
C GLU A 73 8.49 -15.48 -0.65
N ALA A 74 7.98 -15.74 0.56
CA ALA A 74 7.16 -14.76 1.25
C ALA A 74 8.01 -13.56 1.71
N LYS A 75 7.56 -12.36 1.37
CA LYS A 75 8.05 -11.12 1.96
C LYS A 75 7.26 -10.83 3.24
N SER A 76 7.88 -10.23 4.24
CA SER A 76 7.18 -9.84 5.47
C SER A 76 7.37 -8.36 5.77
N LEU A 77 6.35 -7.77 6.36
CA LEU A 77 6.35 -6.40 6.87
C LEU A 77 5.64 -6.36 8.23
N ASP A 78 6.03 -5.42 9.07
CA ASP A 78 5.38 -5.15 10.34
C ASP A 78 4.51 -3.91 10.21
N VAL A 79 3.23 -4.02 10.61
CA VAL A 79 2.26 -2.92 10.54
C VAL A 79 1.33 -2.95 11.75
N ARG A 80 0.89 -1.79 12.21
CA ARG A 80 -0.08 -1.65 13.29
C ARG A 80 -1.50 -1.60 12.73
N LEU A 81 -2.04 -2.77 12.36
CA LEU A 81 -3.37 -2.87 11.77
C LEU A 81 -4.45 -2.26 12.68
N ALA A 82 -5.32 -1.47 12.08
CA ALA A 82 -6.40 -0.79 12.78
C ALA A 82 -7.38 -1.78 13.41
N ARG A 83 -7.58 -1.69 14.72
CA ARG A 83 -8.49 -2.53 15.50
C ARG A 83 -9.83 -1.87 15.77
N GLU A 84 -9.82 -0.60 16.18
CA GLU A 84 -10.99 0.17 16.61
C GLU A 84 -11.23 1.42 15.76
N ARG A 85 -10.16 2.06 15.27
CA ARG A 85 -10.19 3.26 14.44
C ARG A 85 -9.07 3.25 13.42
N VAL A 86 -9.21 4.05 12.38
CA VAL A 86 -8.16 4.25 11.37
C VAL A 86 -7.56 5.63 11.58
N ASP A 87 -6.28 5.68 11.89
CA ASP A 87 -5.53 6.94 12.01
C ASP A 87 -4.99 7.39 10.64
N TYR A 88 -4.46 6.44 9.85
CA TYR A 88 -4.01 6.66 8.48
C TYR A 88 -3.93 5.35 7.69
N PHE A 89 -3.53 5.44 6.42
CA PHE A 89 -3.29 4.28 5.56
C PHE A 89 -1.82 4.21 5.15
N VAL A 90 -1.33 2.99 4.92
CA VAL A 90 -0.02 2.74 4.33
C VAL A 90 -0.16 1.93 3.04
N PRO A 91 0.64 2.22 1.99
CA PRO A 91 0.55 1.55 0.72
C PRO A 91 1.43 0.31 0.68
N VAL A 92 0.88 -0.83 0.33
CA VAL A 92 1.65 -2.01 -0.07
C VAL A 92 1.62 -2.09 -1.58
N ALA A 93 2.78 -1.97 -2.22
CA ALA A 93 2.91 -1.99 -3.68
C ALA A 93 2.57 -3.37 -4.24
N LEU A 94 1.77 -3.41 -5.31
CA LEU A 94 1.32 -4.63 -5.98
C LEU A 94 1.91 -4.80 -7.39
N GLN A 95 2.69 -3.81 -7.88
CA GLN A 95 3.22 -3.82 -9.24
C GLN A 95 4.11 -5.03 -9.53
N GLU A 96 4.89 -5.48 -8.53
CA GLU A 96 5.74 -6.67 -8.66
C GLU A 96 4.94 -7.96 -8.90
N ALA A 97 3.68 -7.98 -8.56
CA ALA A 97 2.83 -9.15 -8.77
C ALA A 97 2.56 -9.42 -10.26
N ALA A 98 2.71 -8.41 -11.13
CA ALA A 98 2.52 -8.53 -12.58
C ALA A 98 1.21 -9.25 -12.96
N GLY A 99 0.10 -8.90 -12.28
CA GLY A 99 -1.22 -9.51 -12.48
C GLY A 99 -1.44 -10.87 -11.78
N LYS A 100 -0.44 -11.44 -11.11
CA LYS A 100 -0.59 -12.68 -10.34
C LYS A 100 -1.25 -12.40 -8.99
N ALA A 101 -2.10 -13.31 -8.53
CA ALA A 101 -2.72 -13.20 -7.22
C ALA A 101 -1.68 -13.07 -6.08
N VAL A 102 -1.96 -12.17 -5.15
CA VAL A 102 -1.17 -11.95 -3.94
C VAL A 102 -1.95 -12.44 -2.74
N VAL A 103 -1.26 -13.18 -1.87
CA VAL A 103 -1.83 -13.70 -0.64
C VAL A 103 -1.12 -13.03 0.53
N PHE A 104 -1.90 -12.38 1.39
CA PHE A 104 -1.42 -11.84 2.66
C PHE A 104 -1.91 -12.73 3.79
N GLN A 105 -1.01 -13.02 4.73
CA GLN A 105 -1.36 -13.65 6.01
C GLN A 105 -1.06 -12.64 7.12
N MET A 106 -2.03 -12.40 8.00
CA MET A 106 -1.94 -11.42 9.06
C MET A 106 -2.81 -11.78 10.24
N THR A 107 -2.54 -11.17 11.38
CA THR A 107 -3.23 -11.45 12.64
C THR A 107 -3.87 -10.17 13.19
N ALA A 108 -5.19 -10.15 13.32
CA ALA A 108 -5.94 -9.14 14.03
C ALA A 108 -7.26 -9.75 14.55
N PRO A 109 -7.92 -9.14 15.56
CA PRO A 109 -9.24 -9.57 16.00
C PRO A 109 -10.22 -9.62 14.82
N GLN A 110 -11.12 -10.60 14.80
CA GLN A 110 -12.08 -10.75 13.70
C GLN A 110 -13.00 -9.53 13.53
N GLN A 111 -13.27 -8.83 14.62
CA GLN A 111 -14.08 -7.60 14.64
C GLN A 111 -13.26 -6.32 14.38
N ALA A 112 -11.96 -6.43 14.08
CA ALA A 112 -11.12 -5.27 13.84
C ALA A 112 -11.56 -4.50 12.58
N VAL A 113 -11.54 -3.17 12.66
CA VAL A 113 -11.99 -2.31 11.55
C VAL A 113 -11.10 -2.42 10.32
N CYS A 114 -9.88 -2.94 10.46
CA CYS A 114 -8.97 -3.12 9.32
C CYS A 114 -9.57 -3.97 8.22
N TRP A 115 -10.39 -4.97 8.54
CA TRP A 115 -10.98 -5.87 7.55
C TRP A 115 -11.97 -5.17 6.62
N GLU A 116 -12.71 -4.20 7.13
CA GLU A 116 -13.67 -3.41 6.35
C GLU A 116 -13.05 -2.22 5.63
N LYS A 117 -11.95 -1.69 6.18
CA LYS A 117 -11.33 -0.45 5.68
C LYS A 117 -10.16 -0.69 4.73
N MET A 118 -9.63 -1.90 4.70
CA MET A 118 -8.63 -2.32 3.70
C MET A 118 -9.20 -2.19 2.29
N ARG A 119 -8.43 -1.64 1.35
CA ARG A 119 -8.92 -1.42 -0.01
C ARG A 119 -7.81 -1.39 -1.05
N LEU A 120 -8.16 -1.70 -2.27
CA LEU A 120 -7.31 -1.49 -3.45
C LEU A 120 -7.37 -0.03 -3.90
N SER A 121 -6.28 0.47 -4.46
CA SER A 121 -6.20 1.84 -4.99
C SER A 121 -5.08 1.96 -6.02
N ASP A 122 -5.32 2.73 -7.07
CA ASP A 122 -4.29 3.11 -8.04
C ASP A 122 -3.42 4.26 -7.57
N GLN A 123 -3.88 4.97 -6.54
CA GLN A 123 -3.22 6.16 -6.01
C GLN A 123 -3.06 6.05 -4.50
N PHE A 124 -1.96 6.62 -4.01
CA PHE A 124 -1.72 6.88 -2.61
C PHE A 124 -1.42 8.37 -2.44
N ASP A 125 -2.16 9.03 -1.57
CA ASP A 125 -1.98 10.46 -1.31
C ASP A 125 -0.68 10.70 -0.54
N THR A 126 0.29 11.32 -1.19
CA THR A 126 1.58 11.72 -0.61
C THR A 126 1.65 13.22 -0.34
N SER A 127 0.54 13.96 -0.48
CA SER A 127 0.51 15.41 -0.31
C SER A 127 0.76 15.88 1.12
N ASN A 128 0.94 14.96 2.05
CA ASN A 128 1.15 15.09 3.49
C ASN A 128 1.23 16.56 3.99
N ARG A 129 0.13 17.04 4.58
CA ARG A 129 0.01 18.41 5.10
C ARG A 129 -0.11 18.46 6.62
N GLU A 130 0.48 17.50 7.28
CA GLU A 130 0.44 17.43 8.73
C GLU A 130 1.07 18.68 9.36
N ARG A 131 0.51 19.08 10.50
CA ARG A 131 0.90 20.30 11.22
C ARG A 131 2.40 20.39 11.51
N TRP A 132 3.04 19.28 11.75
CA TRP A 132 4.45 19.20 12.18
C TRP A 132 5.42 18.90 11.04
N ARG A 133 4.94 18.83 9.79
CA ARG A 133 5.83 18.62 8.65
C ARG A 133 6.81 19.78 8.51
N PRO A 134 8.13 19.52 8.41
CA PRO A 134 9.13 20.56 8.17
C PRO A 134 8.83 21.35 6.89
N THR A 135 9.10 22.65 6.92
CA THR A 135 8.84 23.53 5.75
C THR A 135 10.01 23.58 4.79
N TYR A 136 11.23 23.34 5.22
CA TYR A 136 12.42 23.38 4.36
C TYR A 136 13.41 22.23 4.54
N HIS A 137 13.36 21.52 5.68
CA HIS A 137 14.14 20.30 5.83
C HIS A 137 13.54 19.18 4.97
N PHE A 138 14.42 18.37 4.39
CA PHE A 138 13.98 17.16 3.71
C PHE A 138 13.19 16.26 4.67
N SER A 139 12.08 15.73 4.19
CA SER A 139 11.32 14.68 4.87
C SER A 139 10.70 13.76 3.82
N PRO A 140 10.49 12.46 4.13
CA PRO A 140 9.92 11.54 3.17
C PRO A 140 8.50 11.96 2.78
N ALA A 141 8.02 11.50 1.62
CA ALA A 141 6.66 11.78 1.20
C ALA A 141 5.61 11.19 2.16
N TYR A 142 5.94 10.06 2.77
CA TYR A 142 5.14 9.35 3.80
C TYR A 142 6.03 8.42 4.62
N GLY A 143 5.47 7.85 5.68
CA GLY A 143 6.19 6.92 6.55
C GLY A 143 7.23 7.60 7.42
N TRP A 144 8.14 6.83 7.94
CA TRP A 144 9.17 7.28 8.88
C TRP A 144 10.56 7.18 8.25
N MET A 145 11.45 8.11 8.59
CA MET A 145 12.84 8.07 8.16
C MET A 145 13.80 8.35 9.30
N ASN A 146 15.02 7.82 9.19
CA ASN A 146 16.18 8.23 9.98
C ASN A 146 17.37 8.53 9.07
N ASP A 147 18.43 7.75 9.10
CA ASP A 147 19.72 8.05 8.49
C ASP A 147 19.63 8.42 7.00
N PRO A 148 20.00 9.65 6.59
CA PRO A 148 20.38 9.90 5.20
C PRO A 148 21.65 9.08 4.91
N ASN A 149 21.65 8.38 3.78
CA ASN A 149 22.77 7.52 3.40
C ASN A 149 22.89 7.41 1.88
N GLY A 150 23.91 6.71 1.38
CA GLY A 150 24.10 6.45 -0.05
C GLY A 150 24.15 7.70 -0.92
N MET A 151 24.48 8.88 -0.37
CA MET A 151 24.47 10.13 -1.13
C MET A 151 25.51 10.11 -2.24
N VAL A 152 25.06 10.44 -3.47
CA VAL A 152 25.93 10.45 -4.65
C VAL A 152 25.45 11.49 -5.66
N TYR A 153 26.39 12.07 -6.38
CA TYR A 153 26.09 12.99 -7.50
C TYR A 153 26.33 12.27 -8.83
N LYS A 154 25.32 12.33 -9.71
CA LYS A 154 25.38 11.71 -11.03
C LYS A 154 24.61 12.55 -12.05
N GLU A 155 25.22 12.85 -13.20
CA GLU A 155 24.57 13.46 -14.36
C GLU A 155 23.77 14.74 -14.07
N GLY A 156 24.24 15.57 -13.13
CA GLY A 156 23.59 16.83 -12.76
C GLY A 156 22.60 16.72 -11.64
N GLU A 157 22.43 15.56 -11.03
CA GLU A 157 21.49 15.31 -9.94
C GLU A 157 22.19 14.77 -8.69
N TYR A 158 21.78 15.28 -7.54
CA TYR A 158 22.13 14.78 -6.22
C TYR A 158 21.13 13.70 -5.85
N HIS A 159 21.58 12.49 -5.66
CA HIS A 159 20.78 11.38 -5.15
C HIS A 159 20.91 11.30 -3.65
N LEU A 160 19.80 11.27 -2.95
CA LEU A 160 19.68 11.03 -1.53
C LEU A 160 18.92 9.74 -1.31
N PHE A 161 19.58 8.77 -0.67
CA PHE A 161 18.89 7.62 -0.11
C PHE A 161 18.75 7.82 1.40
N TYR A 162 17.80 7.14 2.01
CA TYR A 162 17.56 7.25 3.45
C TYR A 162 16.88 6.01 4.00
N GLN A 163 17.17 5.70 5.25
CA GLN A 163 16.47 4.66 5.98
C GLN A 163 14.98 5.02 6.05
N HIS A 164 14.13 4.11 5.63
CA HIS A 164 12.71 4.37 5.46
C HIS A 164 11.85 3.23 5.97
N ASN A 165 10.85 3.53 6.80
CA ASN A 165 9.74 2.64 7.09
C ASN A 165 8.49 3.11 6.35
N PRO A 166 8.10 2.47 5.24
CA PRO A 166 6.90 2.87 4.49
C PRO A 166 5.58 2.45 5.14
N TYR A 167 5.62 1.62 6.21
CA TYR A 167 4.43 0.99 6.80
C TYR A 167 4.08 1.50 8.20
N GLY A 168 4.65 2.60 8.62
CA GLY A 168 4.37 3.18 9.93
C GLY A 168 5.13 4.47 10.23
N SER A 169 4.95 4.97 11.45
CA SER A 169 5.53 6.22 11.96
C SER A 169 6.71 6.00 12.91
N MET A 170 7.22 4.77 13.00
CA MET A 170 8.29 4.37 13.90
C MET A 170 9.39 3.60 13.17
N TRP A 171 10.53 3.42 13.85
CA TRP A 171 11.58 2.54 13.35
C TRP A 171 11.07 1.12 13.10
N GLY A 172 11.42 0.55 11.99
CA GLY A 172 11.04 -0.81 11.54
C GLY A 172 11.11 -0.93 10.02
N ASN A 173 10.93 -2.12 9.47
CA ASN A 173 10.83 -2.38 8.03
C ASN A 173 11.89 -1.61 7.21
N MET A 174 13.15 -1.65 7.58
CA MET A 174 14.16 -0.78 6.98
C MET A 174 14.35 -1.04 5.49
N HIS A 175 13.90 -0.05 4.72
CA HIS A 175 14.10 0.12 3.29
C HIS A 175 15.09 1.26 3.04
N TRP A 176 15.52 1.42 1.82
CA TRP A 176 16.07 2.69 1.35
C TRP A 176 15.02 3.43 0.53
N GLY A 177 14.55 4.55 1.07
CA GLY A 177 13.84 5.56 0.30
C GLY A 177 14.80 6.27 -0.63
N HIS A 178 14.28 6.97 -1.64
CA HIS A 178 15.09 7.65 -2.65
C HIS A 178 14.48 8.99 -3.03
N ALA A 179 15.33 10.01 -3.13
CA ALA A 179 14.97 11.30 -3.67
C ALA A 179 16.11 11.87 -4.50
N VAL A 180 15.78 12.74 -5.44
CA VAL A 180 16.76 13.45 -6.28
C VAL A 180 16.55 14.95 -6.20
N SER A 181 17.65 15.72 -6.36
CA SER A 181 17.63 17.17 -6.40
C SER A 181 18.71 17.70 -7.33
N ARG A 182 18.46 18.84 -7.95
CA ARG A 182 19.47 19.56 -8.74
C ARG A 182 20.13 20.71 -8.00
N ASP A 183 19.55 21.11 -6.87
CA ASP A 183 19.97 22.30 -6.10
C ASP A 183 20.12 22.06 -4.60
N LEU A 184 19.85 20.83 -4.12
CA LEU A 184 19.85 20.41 -2.71
C LEU A 184 18.76 21.08 -1.85
N ALA A 185 17.88 21.86 -2.44
CA ALA A 185 16.77 22.54 -1.78
C ALA A 185 15.41 21.96 -2.19
N HIS A 186 15.26 21.68 -3.48
CA HIS A 186 14.02 21.10 -4.03
C HIS A 186 14.25 19.63 -4.36
N TRP A 187 13.46 18.76 -3.76
CA TRP A 187 13.61 17.32 -3.86
C TRP A 187 12.40 16.67 -4.54
N GLU A 188 12.67 15.82 -5.49
CA GLU A 188 11.69 14.92 -6.11
C GLU A 188 11.81 13.53 -5.45
N HIS A 189 10.69 13.02 -4.93
CA HIS A 189 10.62 11.68 -4.35
C HIS A 189 10.49 10.64 -5.45
N LEU A 190 11.35 9.64 -5.40
CA LEU A 190 11.33 8.49 -6.27
C LEU A 190 10.79 7.25 -5.53
N PRO A 191 10.45 6.16 -6.23
CA PRO A 191 10.08 4.91 -5.58
C PRO A 191 11.18 4.41 -4.63
N VAL A 192 10.79 3.56 -3.68
CA VAL A 192 11.72 2.85 -2.79
C VAL A 192 12.81 2.19 -3.62
N ALA A 193 14.07 2.48 -3.32
CA ALA A 193 15.21 1.97 -4.07
C ALA A 193 15.58 0.54 -3.68
N LEU A 194 15.57 0.23 -2.38
CA LEU A 194 15.91 -1.08 -1.85
C LEU A 194 14.88 -1.49 -0.80
N ALA A 195 14.40 -2.71 -0.90
CA ALA A 195 13.45 -3.31 0.04
C ALA A 195 14.07 -4.53 0.70
N PRO A 196 13.66 -4.88 1.94
CA PRO A 196 14.07 -6.12 2.58
C PRO A 196 13.85 -7.35 1.71
N ASP A 197 14.78 -8.26 1.77
CA ASP A 197 14.76 -9.53 1.07
C ASP A 197 15.04 -10.71 2.01
N ALA A 198 15.42 -11.87 1.48
CA ALA A 198 15.75 -13.06 2.26
C ALA A 198 16.98 -12.87 3.19
N LEU A 199 17.86 -11.90 2.91
CA LEU A 199 19.01 -11.59 3.74
C LEU A 199 18.66 -10.68 4.93
N GLY A 200 17.51 -10.01 4.89
CA GLY A 200 17.01 -9.18 5.99
C GLY A 200 16.64 -7.76 5.61
N ALA A 201 16.70 -6.89 6.61
CA ALA A 201 16.44 -5.46 6.47
C ALA A 201 17.63 -4.77 5.78
N ILE A 202 17.37 -3.65 5.12
CA ILE A 202 18.40 -2.85 4.43
C ILE A 202 18.87 -1.75 5.37
N PHE A 203 20.03 -1.95 6.00
CA PHE A 203 20.61 -0.92 6.88
C PHE A 203 21.43 0.11 6.11
N SER A 204 21.91 1.14 6.83
CA SER A 204 22.60 2.26 6.23
C SER A 204 23.90 1.86 5.53
N GLY A 205 24.25 2.63 4.51
CA GLY A 205 25.42 2.34 3.71
C GLY A 205 25.84 3.51 2.82
N SER A 206 26.53 3.21 1.74
CA SER A 206 27.06 4.21 0.83
C SER A 206 26.81 3.82 -0.63
N CYS A 207 26.90 4.79 -1.53
CA CYS A 207 26.85 4.58 -2.96
C CYS A 207 28.10 5.13 -3.66
N VAL A 208 28.41 4.54 -4.81
CA VAL A 208 29.41 5.06 -5.77
C VAL A 208 28.84 4.99 -7.17
N VAL A 209 29.26 5.92 -8.04
CA VAL A 209 29.02 5.82 -9.48
C VAL A 209 30.13 5.00 -10.12
N ASP A 210 29.80 3.86 -10.67
CA ASP A 210 30.72 2.99 -11.39
C ASP A 210 30.93 3.49 -12.83
N ALA A 211 31.78 4.52 -12.98
CA ALA A 211 32.01 5.16 -14.26
C ALA A 211 32.62 4.22 -15.32
N GLU A 212 33.39 3.24 -14.91
CA GLU A 212 34.14 2.34 -15.80
C GLU A 212 33.52 0.94 -15.90
N ASN A 213 32.37 0.71 -15.23
CA ASN A 213 31.71 -0.60 -15.18
C ASN A 213 32.60 -1.71 -14.57
N THR A 214 33.34 -1.36 -13.52
CA THR A 214 34.21 -2.30 -12.80
C THR A 214 33.43 -3.35 -12.02
N ALA A 215 32.23 -3.00 -11.55
CA ALA A 215 31.32 -3.91 -10.83
C ALA A 215 30.48 -4.78 -11.79
N GLY A 216 30.45 -4.47 -13.09
CA GLY A 216 29.73 -5.25 -14.10
C GLY A 216 28.22 -4.98 -14.17
N PHE A 217 27.69 -3.97 -13.45
CA PHE A 217 26.27 -3.61 -13.47
C PHE A 217 25.87 -2.62 -14.56
N GLY A 218 26.82 -2.16 -15.35
CA GLY A 218 26.64 -1.18 -16.41
C GLY A 218 27.45 0.10 -16.15
N LYS A 219 27.94 0.72 -17.23
CA LYS A 219 28.70 1.97 -17.14
C LYS A 219 27.82 3.07 -16.54
N GLY A 220 28.33 3.74 -15.51
CA GLY A 220 27.61 4.78 -14.78
C GLY A 220 26.51 4.26 -13.84
N ALA A 221 26.46 2.97 -13.54
CA ALA A 221 25.55 2.44 -12.53
C ALA A 221 25.85 3.04 -11.14
N ILE A 222 24.81 3.31 -10.36
CA ILE A 222 24.95 3.61 -8.94
C ILE A 222 25.00 2.27 -8.22
N VAL A 223 26.16 1.97 -7.62
CA VAL A 223 26.38 0.74 -6.86
C VAL A 223 26.22 1.05 -5.37
N ALA A 224 25.29 0.39 -4.72
CA ALA A 224 25.00 0.54 -3.31
C ALA A 224 25.72 -0.55 -2.50
N PHE A 225 26.33 -0.14 -1.38
CA PHE A 225 26.92 -1.01 -0.37
C PHE A 225 26.18 -0.79 0.95
N TYR A 226 25.58 -1.84 1.49
CA TYR A 226 24.80 -1.77 2.73
C TYR A 226 25.00 -3.03 3.59
N THR A 227 24.57 -2.98 4.83
CA THR A 227 24.63 -4.10 5.79
C THR A 227 23.24 -4.56 6.15
#